data_2eb3db4c0fe4cdbfb98e64af83f7e0d2
#
_entry.id   2eb3db4c0fe4cdbfb98e64af83f7e0d2
#
_cell.length_a   1.000
_cell.length_b   1.000
_cell.length_c   1.000
_cell.angle_alpha   90.00
_cell.angle_beta   90.00
_cell.angle_gamma   90.00
#
_symmetry.space_group_name_H-M   'P 1'
#
loop_
_entity.id
_entity.type
_entity.pdbx_description
1 polymer ?
#
loop_
_entity_poly.entity_id
_entity_poly.type
_entity_poly.pdbx_seq_one_letter_code
_entity_poly.pdbx_strand_id
1 'polypeptide(L)'
;MSEPQQQPVVKRADDITYESVDAADGMRKGVLLDESDGAPNFAIRRFVLEPGASVPKHTNAVEHEQYVLEGEYIVGIDGEEYTVSAGDSLLIPADVVHWYRNEGDEQGAFICGVPNGDDEILLAE
;
A
#
# COMPACT_ATOMS: atom_id res chain seq x y z
N MET A 1 -14.12 -24.49 26.21
CA MET A 1 -14.84 -23.49 25.40
C MET A 1 -14.04 -23.21 24.14
N SER A 2 -14.70 -23.26 23.02
CA SER A 2 -14.02 -22.96 21.76
C SER A 2 -13.93 -21.46 21.54
N GLU A 3 -12.91 -21.04 20.83
CA GLU A 3 -12.78 -19.66 20.43
C GLU A 3 -13.85 -19.30 19.40
N PRO A 4 -14.24 -18.01 19.32
CA PRO A 4 -15.17 -17.59 18.28
C PRO A 4 -14.59 -17.91 16.91
N GLN A 5 -15.41 -18.47 16.06
CA GLN A 5 -15.02 -18.74 14.70
C GLN A 5 -14.84 -17.43 13.92
N GLN A 6 -13.85 -17.41 13.06
CA GLN A 6 -13.70 -16.32 12.11
C GLN A 6 -14.92 -16.28 11.20
N GLN A 7 -15.43 -15.10 10.96
CA GLN A 7 -16.56 -14.92 10.06
C GLN A 7 -16.07 -14.45 8.70
N PRO A 8 -16.62 -14.99 7.61
CA PRO A 8 -16.31 -14.43 6.31
C PRO A 8 -16.81 -12.99 6.23
N VAL A 9 -16.04 -12.15 5.55
CA VAL A 9 -16.37 -10.74 5.38
C VAL A 9 -16.30 -10.40 3.90
N VAL A 10 -17.36 -9.77 3.39
CA VAL A 10 -17.35 -9.25 2.02
C VAL A 10 -17.65 -7.77 2.11
N LYS A 11 -16.70 -6.96 1.68
CA LYS A 11 -16.88 -5.53 1.57
C LYS A 11 -17.04 -5.17 0.10
N ARG A 12 -17.91 -4.21 -0.16
CA ARG A 12 -18.09 -3.72 -1.53
C ARG A 12 -17.21 -2.49 -1.75
N ALA A 13 -16.99 -2.15 -3.00
CA ALA A 13 -16.15 -1.00 -3.33
C ALA A 13 -16.59 0.27 -2.60
N ASP A 14 -17.90 0.47 -2.46
CA ASP A 14 -18.46 1.66 -1.82
C ASP A 14 -18.30 1.65 -0.29
N ASP A 15 -17.95 0.52 0.29
CA ASP A 15 -17.72 0.41 1.74
C ASP A 15 -16.33 0.92 2.15
N ILE A 16 -15.45 1.16 1.19
CA ILE A 16 -14.07 1.55 1.47
C ILE A 16 -13.95 3.07 1.52
N THR A 17 -13.43 3.58 2.63
CA THR A 17 -13.15 5.00 2.79
C THR A 17 -11.69 5.26 2.47
N TYR A 18 -11.43 6.24 1.60
CA TYR A 18 -10.07 6.63 1.24
C TYR A 18 -9.68 7.92 1.93
N GLU A 19 -8.47 7.96 2.45
CA GLU A 19 -7.93 9.13 3.14
C GLU A 19 -6.58 9.50 2.57
N SER A 20 -6.26 10.79 2.56
CA SER A 20 -4.94 11.25 2.12
C SER A 20 -3.88 10.74 3.09
N VAL A 21 -2.74 10.35 2.54
CA VAL A 21 -1.58 9.94 3.34
C VAL A 21 -0.78 11.19 3.68
N ASP A 22 -0.71 11.55 4.97
CA ASP A 22 -0.10 12.81 5.41
C ASP A 22 1.36 12.97 5.00
N ALA A 23 2.10 11.87 4.98
CA ALA A 23 3.53 11.92 4.64
C ALA A 23 3.79 12.07 3.15
N ALA A 24 2.76 12.05 2.31
CA ALA A 24 2.88 12.06 0.86
C ALA A 24 2.08 13.19 0.24
N ASP A 25 2.39 13.52 -1.01
CA ASP A 25 1.59 14.42 -1.82
C ASP A 25 0.86 13.61 -2.87
N GLY A 26 -0.47 13.73 -2.92
CA GLY A 26 -1.28 13.09 -3.95
C GLY A 26 -1.47 11.60 -3.80
N MET A 27 -1.28 11.05 -2.62
CA MET A 27 -1.52 9.64 -2.36
C MET A 27 -2.69 9.47 -1.41
N ARG A 28 -3.59 8.54 -1.76
CA ARG A 28 -4.73 8.18 -0.90
C ARG A 28 -4.67 6.70 -0.58
N LYS A 29 -5.16 6.33 0.59
CA LYS A 29 -5.13 4.95 1.09
C LYS A 29 -6.53 4.52 1.51
N GLY A 30 -6.95 3.35 1.05
CA GLY A 30 -8.15 2.68 1.53
C GLY A 30 -7.79 1.34 2.13
N VAL A 31 -8.21 1.11 3.37
CA VAL A 31 -8.02 -0.20 4.01
C VAL A 31 -9.14 -1.11 3.53
N LEU A 32 -8.77 -2.18 2.83
CA LEU A 32 -9.75 -3.11 2.28
C LEU A 32 -10.17 -4.12 3.35
N LEU A 33 -9.21 -4.77 3.97
CA LEU A 33 -9.43 -5.73 5.05
C LEU A 33 -8.28 -5.65 6.03
N ASP A 34 -8.57 -5.67 7.32
CA ASP A 34 -7.54 -5.71 8.36
C ASP A 34 -8.09 -6.35 9.65
N GLU A 35 -7.37 -6.17 10.74
CA GLU A 35 -7.74 -6.72 12.05
C GLU A 35 -9.13 -6.28 12.50
N SER A 36 -9.54 -5.06 12.14
CA SER A 36 -10.86 -4.56 12.53
C SER A 36 -12.00 -5.34 11.89
N ASP A 37 -11.71 -6.04 10.79
CA ASP A 37 -12.67 -6.92 10.12
C ASP A 37 -12.56 -8.36 10.61
N GLY A 38 -11.63 -8.64 11.51
CA GLY A 38 -11.37 -9.98 12.01
C GLY A 38 -10.30 -10.75 11.25
N ALA A 39 -9.54 -10.09 10.38
CA ALA A 39 -8.45 -10.76 9.66
C ALA A 39 -7.32 -11.09 10.65
N PRO A 40 -6.96 -12.38 10.81
CA PRO A 40 -6.03 -12.75 11.88
C PRO A 40 -4.55 -12.54 11.55
N ASN A 41 -4.16 -12.57 10.29
CA ASN A 41 -2.74 -12.59 9.92
C ASN A 41 -2.32 -11.47 8.98
N PHE A 42 -3.17 -11.09 8.03
CA PHE A 42 -2.81 -10.16 6.97
C PHE A 42 -3.82 -9.05 6.80
N ALA A 43 -3.33 -7.93 6.32
CA ALA A 43 -4.17 -6.80 5.92
C ALA A 43 -3.92 -6.52 4.44
N ILE A 44 -4.94 -6.03 3.73
CA ILE A 44 -4.76 -5.53 2.37
C ILE A 44 -5.31 -4.12 2.26
N ARG A 45 -4.55 -3.26 1.57
CA ARG A 45 -4.88 -1.87 1.37
C ARG A 45 -4.74 -1.54 -0.11
N ARG A 46 -5.54 -0.58 -0.57
CA ARG A 46 -5.39 -0.04 -1.90
C ARG A 46 -4.87 1.39 -1.80
N PHE A 47 -3.81 1.67 -2.54
CA PHE A 47 -3.24 3.01 -2.61
C PHE A 47 -3.47 3.59 -4.00
N VAL A 48 -3.78 4.86 -4.04
CA VAL A 48 -4.03 5.60 -5.28
C VAL A 48 -3.01 6.73 -5.36
N LEU A 49 -2.30 6.80 -6.48
CA LEU A 49 -1.31 7.84 -6.76
C LEU A 49 -1.86 8.75 -7.85
N GLU A 50 -2.23 9.97 -7.49
CA GLU A 50 -2.70 10.96 -8.45
C GLU A 50 -1.55 11.33 -9.41
N PRO A 51 -1.87 11.85 -10.62
CA PRO A 51 -0.82 12.40 -11.47
C PRO A 51 -0.03 13.47 -10.71
N GLY A 52 1.29 13.37 -10.74
CA GLY A 52 2.17 14.26 -9.99
C GLY A 52 2.41 13.85 -8.55
N ALA A 53 1.84 12.73 -8.11
CA ALA A 53 2.02 12.27 -6.73
C ALA A 53 3.48 12.00 -6.41
N SER A 54 3.85 12.27 -5.17
CA SER A 54 5.20 12.07 -4.67
C SER A 54 5.14 11.56 -3.23
N VAL A 55 5.80 10.43 -2.99
CA VAL A 55 5.90 9.84 -1.66
C VAL A 55 7.37 9.83 -1.29
N PRO A 56 7.78 10.53 -0.23
CA PRO A 56 9.20 10.67 0.12
C PRO A 56 9.80 9.34 0.58
N LYS A 57 11.13 9.29 0.63
CA LYS A 57 11.85 8.13 1.12
C LYS A 57 11.41 7.80 2.53
N HIS A 58 11.10 6.53 2.75
CA HIS A 58 10.64 6.06 4.05
C HIS A 58 10.91 4.57 4.20
N THR A 59 10.75 4.08 5.42
CA THR A 59 10.80 2.66 5.73
C THR A 59 9.52 2.27 6.45
N ASN A 60 9.23 0.98 6.42
CA ASN A 60 8.15 0.38 7.21
C ASN A 60 8.72 -0.80 7.96
N ALA A 61 8.19 -1.06 9.15
CA ALA A 61 8.67 -2.15 9.99
C ALA A 61 8.26 -3.53 9.49
N VAL A 62 7.32 -3.61 8.57
CA VAL A 62 6.81 -4.87 8.00
C VAL A 62 7.04 -4.90 6.51
N GLU A 63 7.15 -6.11 5.95
CA GLU A 63 7.27 -6.26 4.52
C GLU A 63 5.97 -5.93 3.79
N HIS A 64 6.10 -5.49 2.54
CA HIS A 64 4.97 -5.16 1.68
C HIS A 64 5.01 -6.00 0.41
N GLU A 65 3.92 -6.71 0.12
CA GLU A 65 3.72 -7.37 -1.16
C GLU A 65 2.71 -6.54 -1.94
N GLN A 66 3.08 -6.11 -3.13
CA GLN A 66 2.25 -5.18 -3.90
C GLN A 66 1.94 -5.72 -5.29
N TYR A 67 0.75 -5.39 -5.76
CA TYR A 67 0.31 -5.69 -7.11
C TYR A 67 -0.24 -4.42 -7.75
N VAL A 68 0.32 -4.03 -8.89
CA VAL A 68 -0.09 -2.80 -9.57
C VAL A 68 -1.39 -3.04 -10.32
N LEU A 69 -2.41 -2.23 -10.00
CA LEU A 69 -3.74 -2.36 -10.59
C LEU A 69 -3.93 -1.50 -11.84
N GLU A 70 -3.40 -0.29 -11.83
CA GLU A 70 -3.59 0.64 -12.94
C GLU A 70 -2.46 1.65 -13.01
N GLY A 71 -2.27 2.21 -14.20
CA GLY A 71 -1.31 3.26 -14.44
C GLY A 71 0.11 2.76 -14.55
N GLU A 72 1.02 3.73 -14.58
CA GLU A 72 2.46 3.49 -14.62
C GLU A 72 3.12 4.53 -13.71
N TYR A 73 4.02 4.08 -12.85
CA TYR A 73 4.71 5.00 -11.94
C TYR A 73 6.09 4.46 -11.59
N ILE A 74 6.86 5.28 -10.90
CA ILE A 74 8.24 4.96 -10.52
C ILE A 74 8.27 4.58 -9.05
N VAL A 75 8.96 3.48 -8.75
CA VAL A 75 9.22 3.03 -7.37
C VAL A 75 10.72 2.99 -7.17
N GLY A 76 11.20 3.69 -6.14
CA GLY A 76 12.58 3.55 -5.72
C GLY A 76 12.65 2.56 -4.56
N ILE A 77 13.49 1.55 -4.68
CA ILE A 77 13.66 0.52 -3.64
C ILE A 77 15.14 0.27 -3.46
N ASP A 78 15.64 0.50 -2.25
CA ASP A 78 17.02 0.23 -1.88
C ASP A 78 18.03 0.86 -2.86
N GLY A 79 17.76 2.10 -3.26
CA GLY A 79 18.66 2.87 -4.12
C GLY A 79 18.48 2.65 -5.61
N GLU A 80 17.59 1.79 -6.03
CA GLU A 80 17.33 1.55 -7.45
C GLU A 80 15.92 1.98 -7.83
N GLU A 81 15.76 2.45 -9.07
CA GLU A 81 14.46 2.88 -9.59
C GLU A 81 13.89 1.85 -10.53
N TYR A 82 12.59 1.63 -10.39
CA TYR A 82 11.85 0.72 -11.26
C TYR A 82 10.62 1.44 -11.78
N THR A 83 10.39 1.36 -13.08
CA THR A 83 9.12 1.79 -13.65
C THR A 83 8.20 0.58 -13.66
N VAL A 84 7.06 0.70 -12.99
CA VAL A 84 6.09 -0.39 -12.88
C VAL A 84 4.77 0.03 -13.50
N SER A 85 4.03 -0.95 -14.01
CA SER A 85 2.75 -0.74 -14.65
C SER A 85 1.77 -1.86 -14.29
N ALA A 86 0.52 -1.68 -14.66
CA ALA A 86 -0.54 -2.62 -14.32
C ALA A 86 -0.14 -4.07 -14.61
N GLY A 87 -0.31 -4.93 -13.62
CA GLY A 87 0.06 -6.33 -13.70
C GLY A 87 1.41 -6.68 -13.09
N ASP A 88 2.22 -5.69 -12.75
CA ASP A 88 3.53 -5.94 -12.12
C ASP A 88 3.37 -6.19 -10.63
N SER A 89 4.28 -6.99 -10.09
CA SER A 89 4.31 -7.34 -8.67
C SER A 89 5.61 -6.90 -8.05
N LEU A 90 5.56 -6.48 -6.78
CA LEU A 90 6.73 -6.00 -6.06
C LEU A 90 6.78 -6.61 -4.67
N LEU A 91 8.00 -6.85 -4.20
CA LEU A 91 8.26 -7.15 -2.80
C LEU A 91 9.15 -6.05 -2.25
N ILE A 92 8.70 -5.39 -1.20
CA ILE A 92 9.52 -4.42 -0.47
C ILE A 92 9.77 -5.01 0.91
N PRO A 93 11.00 -5.45 1.19
CA PRO A 93 11.31 -6.04 2.49
C PRO A 93 11.16 -5.04 3.63
N ALA A 94 10.98 -5.56 4.85
CA ALA A 94 10.91 -4.73 6.05
C ALA A 94 12.18 -3.88 6.16
N ASP A 95 12.00 -2.64 6.59
CA ASP A 95 13.08 -1.68 6.86
C ASP A 95 13.88 -1.22 5.65
N VAL A 96 13.46 -1.55 4.44
CA VAL A 96 14.14 -1.11 3.23
C VAL A 96 13.58 0.26 2.81
N VAL A 97 14.48 1.19 2.53
CA VAL A 97 14.09 2.55 2.11
C VAL A 97 13.47 2.49 0.72
N HIS A 98 12.30 3.09 0.60
CA HIS A 98 11.59 3.15 -0.67
C HIS A 98 10.79 4.45 -0.80
N TRP A 99 10.39 4.75 -2.03
CA TRP A 99 9.61 5.94 -2.36
C TRP A 99 8.84 5.69 -3.65
N TYR A 100 7.86 6.56 -3.91
CA TYR A 100 7.05 6.48 -5.14
C TYR A 100 6.94 7.84 -5.79
N ARG A 101 6.78 7.84 -7.11
CA ARG A 101 6.58 9.07 -7.87
C ARG A 101 5.77 8.77 -9.13
N ASN A 102 4.66 9.48 -9.30
CA ASN A 102 3.85 9.36 -10.51
C ASN A 102 4.11 10.56 -11.40
N GLU A 103 4.95 10.38 -12.40
CA GLU A 103 5.33 11.43 -13.34
C GLU A 103 4.44 11.46 -14.58
N GLY A 104 3.50 10.53 -14.67
CA GLY A 104 2.56 10.48 -15.78
C GLY A 104 1.36 11.39 -15.60
N ASP A 105 0.46 11.35 -16.55
CA ASP A 105 -0.77 12.13 -16.53
C ASP A 105 -2.00 11.29 -16.20
N GLU A 106 -1.80 10.03 -15.85
CA GLU A 106 -2.86 9.11 -15.43
C GLU A 106 -2.67 8.68 -13.99
N GLN A 107 -3.77 8.35 -13.34
CA GLN A 107 -3.75 7.82 -11.98
C GLN A 107 -3.09 6.45 -11.94
N GLY A 108 -2.27 6.22 -10.91
CA GLY A 108 -1.74 4.90 -10.60
C GLY A 108 -2.45 4.34 -9.38
N ALA A 109 -2.46 3.02 -9.27
CA ALA A 109 -3.02 2.37 -8.08
C ALA A 109 -2.40 1.00 -7.89
N PHE A 110 -2.26 0.60 -6.62
CA PHE A 110 -1.77 -0.74 -6.30
C PHE A 110 -2.45 -1.26 -5.04
N ILE A 111 -2.48 -2.59 -4.95
CA ILE A 111 -2.88 -3.28 -3.72
C ILE A 111 -1.62 -3.66 -2.97
N CYS A 112 -1.63 -3.47 -1.66
CA CYS A 112 -0.53 -3.81 -0.79
C CYS A 112 -1.01 -4.78 0.28
N GLY A 113 -0.39 -5.95 0.34
CA GLY A 113 -0.60 -6.93 1.41
C GLY A 113 0.49 -6.78 2.44
N VAL A 114 0.12 -6.78 3.71
CA VAL A 114 1.07 -6.68 4.82
C VAL A 114 0.63 -7.61 5.94
N PRO A 115 1.58 -8.13 6.73
CA PRO A 115 1.19 -8.83 7.96
C PRO A 115 0.56 -7.83 8.93
N ASN A 116 -0.33 -8.32 9.77
CA ASN A 116 -0.88 -7.50 10.85
C ASN A 116 0.25 -7.06 11.78
N GLY A 117 0.15 -5.83 12.30
CA GLY A 117 1.13 -5.28 13.20
C GLY A 117 1.33 -3.81 12.94
N ASP A 118 2.45 -3.30 13.44
CA ASP A 118 2.79 -1.88 13.34
C ASP A 118 3.37 -1.58 11.96
N ASP A 119 2.63 -0.85 11.15
CA ASP A 119 3.03 -0.47 9.80
C ASP A 119 3.17 1.05 9.68
N GLU A 120 3.86 1.63 10.63
CA GLU A 120 4.10 3.06 10.64
C GLU A 120 5.11 3.48 9.57
N ILE A 121 4.85 4.61 8.92
CA ILE A 121 5.78 5.19 7.95
C ILE A 121 6.86 5.95 8.72
N LEU A 122 8.12 5.54 8.54
CA LEU A 122 9.27 6.19 9.14
C LEU A 122 10.05 6.88 8.03
N LEU A 123 10.04 8.22 8.03
CA LEU A 123 10.71 8.99 6.99
C LEU A 123 12.22 8.76 7.04
N ALA A 124 12.83 8.65 5.87
CA ALA A 124 14.26 8.42 5.70
C ALA A 124 14.89 9.62 5.00
N GLU A 125 16.16 9.86 5.30
CA GLU A 125 16.94 10.92 4.64
C GLU A 125 17.64 10.45 3.38
#